data_5a3b277c61260e781128ff3cc26909e5
#
_entry.id   5a3b277c61260e781128ff3cc26909e5
#
_cell.length_a   1.000
_cell.length_b   1.000
_cell.length_c   1.000
_cell.angle_alpha   90.00
_cell.angle_beta   90.00
_cell.angle_gamma   90.00
#
_symmetry.space_group_name_H-M   'P 1'
#
loop_
_entity.id
_entity.type
_entity.pdbx_description
1 polymer ?
#
loop_
_entity_poly.entity_id
_entity_poly.type
_entity_poly.pdbx_seq_one_letter_code
_entity_poly.pdbx_strand_id
1 'polypeptide(L)'
;MGENPSATLPATVKKVIKSPYPDIPEKVEISVEGADDLYREIRIENSLIDENGAEVHLKEGAKVEVTVEAKLEETVVPETRF
;
A
#
# COMPACT_ATOMS: atom_id res chain seq x y z
N MET A 1 22.47 -13.78 4.66
CA MET A 1 21.57 -12.72 4.31
C MET A 1 20.15 -13.17 4.42
N GLY A 2 19.41 -12.61 5.29
CA GLY A 2 18.02 -12.92 5.42
C GLY A 2 17.15 -11.91 4.68
N GLU A 3 15.94 -12.31 4.41
CA GLU A 3 14.96 -11.39 3.88
C GLU A 3 14.46 -10.51 4.99
N ASN A 4 14.04 -9.30 4.63
CA ASN A 4 13.42 -8.41 5.59
C ASN A 4 12.06 -8.94 6.00
N PRO A 5 11.70 -8.81 7.29
CA PRO A 5 10.35 -9.19 7.69
C PRO A 5 9.30 -8.36 6.96
N SER A 6 8.23 -9.02 6.56
CA SER A 6 7.18 -8.35 5.79
C SER A 6 5.84 -8.99 6.04
N ALA A 7 4.79 -8.24 5.73
CA ALA A 7 3.42 -8.72 5.73
C ALA A 7 2.71 -8.14 4.53
N THR A 8 1.88 -8.95 3.88
CA THR A 8 1.14 -8.54 2.71
C THR A 8 -0.35 -8.73 2.97
N LEU A 9 -1.12 -7.69 2.72
CA LEU A 9 -2.56 -7.70 2.94
C LEU A 9 -3.29 -7.43 1.63
N PRO A 10 -4.37 -8.17 1.36
CA PRO A 10 -5.18 -7.86 0.18
C PRO A 10 -5.91 -6.53 0.36
N ALA A 11 -6.13 -5.85 -0.74
CA ALA A 11 -6.76 -4.55 -0.72
C ALA A 11 -7.47 -4.27 -2.04
N THR A 12 -8.30 -3.24 -2.04
CA THR A 12 -9.05 -2.87 -3.25
C THR A 12 -8.98 -1.35 -3.41
N VAL A 13 -8.77 -0.90 -4.63
CA VAL A 13 -8.79 0.52 -4.94
C VAL A 13 -10.22 1.01 -4.83
N LYS A 14 -10.47 1.90 -3.88
CA LYS A 14 -11.81 2.39 -3.61
C LYS A 14 -12.19 3.53 -4.54
N LYS A 15 -11.27 4.44 -4.77
CA LYS A 15 -11.51 5.55 -5.70
C LYS A 15 -10.20 6.18 -6.12
N VAL A 16 -10.26 6.86 -7.25
CA VAL A 16 -9.14 7.65 -7.78
C VAL A 16 -9.48 9.11 -7.55
N ILE A 17 -8.57 9.84 -6.92
CA ILE A 17 -8.78 11.23 -6.54
C ILE A 17 -7.95 12.10 -7.45
N LYS A 18 -8.60 12.79 -8.37
CA LYS A 18 -7.92 13.68 -9.31
C LYS A 18 -7.87 15.08 -8.74
N SER A 19 -6.74 15.74 -8.94
CA SER A 19 -6.60 17.13 -8.53
C SER A 19 -6.97 18.04 -9.69
N PRO A 20 -7.62 19.19 -9.41
CA PRO A 20 -7.86 20.18 -10.45
C PRO A 20 -6.60 20.91 -10.85
N TYR A 21 -5.51 20.77 -10.11
CA TYR A 21 -4.25 21.48 -10.39
C TYR A 21 -3.26 20.53 -11.03
N PRO A 22 -2.68 20.90 -12.19
CA PRO A 22 -1.83 19.96 -12.93
C PRO A 22 -0.52 19.60 -12.22
N ASP A 23 -0.07 20.43 -11.28
CA ASP A 23 1.15 20.15 -10.55
C ASP A 23 0.94 19.30 -9.30
N ILE A 24 -0.30 18.97 -8.98
CA ILE A 24 -0.60 18.08 -7.86
C ILE A 24 -0.93 16.69 -8.41
N PRO A 25 -0.16 15.67 -8.02
CA PRO A 25 -0.38 14.35 -8.61
C PRO A 25 -1.72 13.73 -8.20
N GLU A 26 -2.23 12.89 -9.08
CA GLU A 26 -3.41 12.10 -8.82
C GLU A 26 -3.13 11.15 -7.67
N LYS A 27 -4.11 10.96 -6.79
CA LYS A 27 -3.99 10.04 -5.67
C LYS A 27 -4.98 8.91 -5.78
N VAL A 28 -4.73 7.86 -5.05
CA VAL A 28 -5.63 6.72 -5.03
C VAL A 28 -5.90 6.36 -3.58
N GLU A 29 -7.16 6.06 -3.28
CA GLU A 29 -7.57 5.61 -1.95
C GLU A 29 -7.76 4.11 -2.00
N ILE A 30 -7.08 3.41 -1.11
CA ILE A 30 -7.04 1.96 -1.07
C ILE A 30 -7.64 1.50 0.25
N SER A 31 -8.58 0.55 0.17
CA SER A 31 -9.20 -0.06 1.33
C SER A 31 -8.50 -1.39 1.61
N VAL A 32 -7.88 -1.50 2.77
CA VAL A 32 -7.07 -2.67 3.14
C VAL A 32 -7.92 -3.63 3.95
N GLU A 33 -7.97 -4.90 3.53
CA GLU A 33 -8.73 -5.92 4.24
C GLU A 33 -7.96 -6.36 5.48
N GLY A 34 -8.70 -6.64 6.53
CA GLY A 34 -8.10 -7.11 7.78
C GLY A 34 -7.55 -6.01 8.66
N ALA A 35 -7.64 -4.76 8.25
CA ALA A 35 -7.22 -3.64 9.07
C ALA A 35 -8.41 -3.13 9.90
N ASP A 36 -8.10 -2.43 10.98
CA ASP A 36 -9.13 -1.79 11.80
C ASP A 36 -9.90 -0.77 10.96
N ASP A 37 -11.19 -0.61 11.26
CA ASP A 37 -12.04 0.30 10.50
C ASP A 37 -11.48 1.72 10.42
N LEU A 38 -10.85 2.19 11.49
CA LEU A 38 -10.30 3.53 11.53
C LEU A 38 -9.06 3.70 10.67
N TYR A 39 -8.35 2.61 10.38
CA TYR A 39 -7.07 2.65 9.67
C TYR A 39 -7.08 1.79 8.43
N ARG A 40 -8.26 1.49 7.93
CA ARG A 40 -8.42 0.61 6.78
C ARG A 40 -8.03 1.27 5.48
N GLU A 41 -8.16 2.58 5.39
CA GLU A 41 -7.95 3.29 4.13
C GLU A 41 -6.62 4.01 4.14
N ILE A 42 -5.90 3.87 3.03
CA ILE A 42 -4.65 4.59 2.82
C ILE A 42 -4.76 5.36 1.51
N ARG A 43 -4.02 6.45 1.41
CA ARG A 43 -3.97 7.27 0.21
C ARG A 43 -2.52 7.42 -0.21
N ILE A 44 -2.27 7.15 -1.47
CA ILE A 44 -0.93 7.27 -2.04
C ILE A 44 -1.05 7.89 -3.42
N GLU A 45 0.08 8.32 -3.96
CA GLU A 45 0.10 8.76 -5.36
C GLU A 45 -0.25 7.58 -6.25
N ASN A 46 -1.05 7.84 -7.28
CA ASN A 46 -1.47 6.80 -8.21
C ASN A 46 -0.43 6.67 -9.31
N SER A 47 0.71 6.12 -8.96
CA SER A 47 1.82 5.95 -9.89
C SER A 47 2.62 4.72 -9.49
N LEU A 48 2.65 3.73 -10.35
CA LEU A 48 3.41 2.51 -10.15
C LEU A 48 4.30 2.33 -11.37
N ILE A 49 5.40 1.63 -11.17
CA ILE A 49 6.34 1.33 -12.26
C ILE A 49 6.21 -0.15 -12.57
N ASP A 50 5.92 -0.48 -13.84
CA ASP A 50 5.82 -1.87 -14.22
C ASP A 50 7.21 -2.46 -14.48
N GLU A 51 7.26 -3.72 -14.84
CA GLU A 51 8.53 -4.42 -15.01
C GLU A 51 9.36 -3.89 -16.17
N ASN A 52 8.73 -3.13 -17.07
CA ASN A 52 9.41 -2.50 -18.19
C ASN A 52 9.87 -1.08 -17.89
N GLY A 53 9.63 -0.61 -16.66
CA GLY A 53 10.01 0.73 -16.27
C GLY A 53 9.00 1.80 -16.65
N ALA A 54 7.83 1.42 -17.15
CA ALA A 54 6.81 2.37 -17.54
C ALA A 54 5.91 2.70 -16.36
N GLU A 55 5.48 3.95 -16.30
CA GLU A 55 4.53 4.36 -15.27
C GLU A 55 3.14 3.89 -15.62
N VAL A 56 2.46 3.28 -14.67
CA VAL A 56 1.08 2.84 -14.82
C VAL A 56 0.27 3.34 -13.64
N HIS A 57 -1.03 3.42 -13.83
CA HIS A 57 -1.94 3.93 -12.81
C HIS A 57 -2.97 2.87 -12.46
N LEU A 58 -3.37 2.88 -11.19
CA LEU A 58 -4.45 2.00 -10.75
C LEU A 58 -5.79 2.57 -11.15
N LYS A 59 -6.76 1.69 -11.36
CA LYS A 59 -8.12 2.10 -11.67
C LYS A 59 -9.04 1.73 -10.52
N GLU A 60 -10.17 2.39 -10.45
CA GLU A 60 -11.18 2.12 -9.42
C GLU A 60 -11.62 0.66 -9.49
N GLY A 61 -11.72 0.03 -8.33
CA GLY A 61 -12.12 -1.38 -8.26
C GLY A 61 -10.99 -2.36 -8.42
N ALA A 62 -9.77 -1.89 -8.70
CA ALA A 62 -8.63 -2.79 -8.90
C ALA A 62 -8.29 -3.54 -7.61
N LYS A 63 -7.94 -4.81 -7.76
CA LYS A 63 -7.47 -5.62 -6.63
C LYS A 63 -5.97 -5.44 -6.54
N VAL A 64 -5.49 -5.11 -5.33
CA VAL A 64 -4.08 -4.84 -5.11
C VAL A 64 -3.63 -5.52 -3.83
N GLU A 65 -2.33 -5.49 -3.59
CA GLU A 65 -1.75 -5.98 -2.35
C GLU A 65 -0.95 -4.86 -1.71
N VAL A 66 -1.07 -4.73 -0.40
CA VAL A 66 -0.31 -3.76 0.38
C VAL A 66 0.71 -4.53 1.20
N THR A 67 1.97 -4.20 0.99
CA THR A 67 3.07 -4.88 1.68
C THR A 67 3.73 -3.91 2.64
N VAL A 68 3.90 -4.34 3.88
CA VAL A 68 4.67 -3.62 4.87
C VAL A 68 5.94 -4.41 5.09
N GLU A 69 7.07 -3.76 4.89
CA GLU A 69 8.37 -4.42 5.02
C GLU A 69 9.24 -3.55 5.91
N ALA A 70 9.98 -4.18 6.81
CA ALA A 70 10.88 -3.46 7.71
C ALA A 70 12.26 -4.08 7.64
N LYS A 71 13.27 -3.28 7.94
CA LYS A 71 14.60 -3.84 8.12
C LYS A 71 14.61 -4.62 9.42
N LEU A 72 15.37 -5.71 9.44
CA LEU A 72 15.39 -6.59 10.60
C LEU A 72 15.73 -5.84 11.89
N GLU A 73 16.67 -4.90 11.80
CA GLU A 73 17.11 -4.14 12.99
C GLU A 73 16.02 -3.19 13.50
N GLU A 74 14.95 -2.98 12.73
CA GLU A 74 13.83 -2.13 13.14
C GLU A 74 12.68 -2.94 13.70
N THR A 75 12.89 -4.22 13.97
CA THR A 75 11.85 -5.10 14.50
C THR A 75 12.27 -5.69 15.82
N VAL A 76 11.28 -6.19 16.55
CA VAL A 76 11.53 -6.89 17.81
C VAL A 76 10.76 -8.20 17.80
N VAL A 77 11.29 -9.19 18.50
CA VAL A 77 10.59 -10.44 18.68
C VAL A 77 9.64 -10.28 19.85
N PRO A 78 8.33 -10.53 19.67
CA PRO A 78 7.39 -10.36 20.77
C PRO A 78 7.67 -11.34 21.89
N GLU A 79 7.48 -10.87 23.13
CA GLU A 79 7.57 -11.75 24.28
C GLU A 79 6.44 -12.76 24.24
N THR A 80 6.80 -14.01 24.51
CA THR A 80 5.80 -15.06 24.59
C THR A 80 5.33 -15.19 26.03
N ARG A 81 4.02 -15.25 26.21
CA ARG A 81 3.42 -15.37 27.52
C ARG A 81 2.54 -16.59 27.58
N PHE A 82 2.61 -17.26 28.70
CA PHE A 82 1.80 -18.46 28.92
C PHE A 82 1.11 -18.39 30.26
#